data_3496cbc32d5e522d673dd3ca5d103bee
#
_entry.id   3496cbc32d5e522d673dd3ca5d103bee
#
_cell.length_a   1.000
_cell.length_b   1.000
_cell.length_c   1.000
_cell.angle_alpha   90.00
_cell.angle_beta   90.00
_cell.angle_gamma   90.00
#
_symmetry.space_group_name_H-M   'P 1'
#
loop_
_entity.id
_entity.type
_entity.pdbx_description
1 polymer ?
#
loop_
_entity_poly.entity_id
_entity_poly.type
_entity_poly.pdbx_seq_one_letter_code
_entity_poly.pdbx_strand_id
1 'polypeptide(L)' 'VDREKVRALLEAVAGGTMTPEQALRRLRALPVEDLGFARVD' A
#
# COMPACT_ATOMS: atom_id res chain seq x y z
N VAL A 1 -6.88 1.11 4.33
CA VAL A 1 -5.93 1.06 3.23
C VAL A 1 -6.64 1.40 1.96
N ASP A 2 -6.02 2.20 1.14
CA ASP A 2 -6.62 2.66 -0.09
C ASP A 2 -6.31 1.65 -1.17
N ARG A 3 -7.30 0.92 -1.63
CA ARG A 3 -7.08 -0.10 -2.64
C ARG A 3 -6.55 0.46 -3.93
N GLU A 4 -7.00 1.63 -4.30
CA GLU A 4 -6.53 2.19 -5.54
C GLU A 4 -5.07 2.54 -5.47
N LYS A 5 -4.60 3.05 -4.34
CA LYS A 5 -3.20 3.36 -4.24
C LYS A 5 -2.37 2.10 -4.21
N VAL A 6 -2.86 1.06 -3.55
CA VAL A 6 -2.14 -0.19 -3.52
C VAL A 6 -2.07 -0.77 -4.93
N ARG A 7 -3.18 -0.69 -5.66
CA ARG A 7 -3.17 -1.22 -7.01
C ARG A 7 -2.19 -0.45 -7.89
N ALA A 8 -2.14 0.87 -7.74
CA ALA A 8 -1.22 1.64 -8.54
C ALA A 8 0.23 1.26 -8.24
N LEU A 9 0.53 0.98 -6.97
CA LEU A 9 1.87 0.57 -6.63
C LEU A 9 2.19 -0.78 -7.26
N LEU A 10 1.24 -1.69 -7.22
CA LEU A 10 1.48 -3.00 -7.80
C LEU A 10 1.68 -2.90 -9.30
N GLU A 11 0.91 -2.05 -9.94
CA GLU A 11 1.08 -1.90 -11.38
C GLU A 11 2.41 -1.26 -11.71
N ALA A 12 2.86 -0.34 -10.88
CA ALA A 12 4.15 0.28 -11.13
C ALA A 12 5.27 -0.75 -11.01
N VAL A 13 5.15 -1.65 -10.05
CA VAL A 13 6.17 -2.67 -9.90
C VAL A 13 6.09 -3.64 -11.09
N ALA A 14 4.90 -4.01 -11.48
CA ALA A 14 4.76 -4.93 -12.59
C ALA A 14 5.27 -4.32 -13.89
N GLY A 15 5.10 -3.02 -14.05
CA GLY A 15 5.57 -2.37 -15.25
C GLY A 15 7.04 -2.00 -15.24
N GLY A 16 7.70 -2.22 -14.12
CA GLY A 16 9.11 -1.91 -14.08
C GLY A 16 9.44 -0.47 -13.72
N THR A 17 8.47 0.33 -13.39
CA THR A 17 8.77 1.71 -13.05
C THR A 17 9.06 1.86 -11.59
N MET A 18 8.91 0.82 -10.79
CA MET A 18 9.16 0.90 -9.38
C MET A 18 9.65 -0.45 -8.90
N THR A 19 10.62 -0.48 -8.01
CA THR A 19 11.11 -1.74 -7.50
C THR A 19 10.20 -2.21 -6.37
N PRO A 20 10.19 -3.49 -6.05
CA PRO A 20 9.36 -3.98 -4.95
C PRO A 20 9.70 -3.31 -3.64
N GLU A 21 10.97 -2.97 -3.43
CA GLU A 21 11.31 -2.33 -2.18
C GLU A 21 10.75 -0.93 -2.14
N GLN A 22 10.76 -0.24 -3.26
CA GLN A 22 10.19 1.09 -3.28
C GLN A 22 8.69 1.01 -3.03
N ALA A 23 8.04 0.01 -3.60
CA ALA A 23 6.61 -0.14 -3.39
C ALA A 23 6.32 -0.44 -1.93
N LEU A 24 7.16 -1.23 -1.30
CA LEU A 24 6.96 -1.55 0.09
C LEU A 24 7.06 -0.31 0.96
N ARG A 25 8.01 0.57 0.66
CA ARG A 25 8.11 1.79 1.41
C ARG A 25 6.87 2.64 1.25
N ARG A 26 6.33 2.69 0.05
CA ARG A 26 5.15 3.48 -0.16
C ARG A 26 3.96 2.88 0.55
N LEU A 27 3.88 1.58 0.56
CA LEU A 27 2.80 0.94 1.27
C LEU A 27 2.87 1.24 2.76
N ARG A 28 4.04 1.28 3.32
CA ARG A 28 4.17 1.55 4.73
C ARG A 28 3.83 3.00 5.05
N ALA A 29 3.94 3.87 4.09
CA ALA A 29 3.60 5.27 4.32
C ALA A 29 2.12 5.53 4.15
N LEU A 30 1.37 4.60 3.62
CA LEU A 30 -0.05 4.83 3.44
C LEU A 30 -0.77 4.74 4.78
N PRO A 31 -1.77 5.51 4.95
CA PRO A 31 -2.50 5.51 6.20
C PRO A 31 -3.28 4.21 6.33
N VAL A 32 -3.32 3.66 7.50
CA VAL A 32 -4.01 2.45 7.66
C VAL A 32 -5.19 2.71 8.43
N GLU A 33 -6.22 3.19 7.83
CA GLU A 33 -7.29 3.61 8.52
C GLU A 33 -8.28 2.64 8.75
N ASP A 34 -8.36 1.66 8.13
CA ASP A 34 -9.45 0.89 8.23
C ASP A 34 -9.36 -0.12 9.25
N LEU A 35 -8.52 -0.21 9.99
CA LEU A 35 -8.47 -1.14 10.87
C LEU A 35 -9.21 -0.99 12.00
N GLY A 36 -10.16 -0.34 12.05
CA GLY A 36 -10.94 -0.14 13.15
C GLY A 36 -11.19 -1.38 13.90
N PHE A 37 -11.23 -2.40 13.24
CA PHE A 37 -11.58 -3.54 13.90
C PHE A 37 -10.58 -3.86 14.95
N ALA A 38 -9.56 -3.35 14.84
CA ALA A 38 -8.65 -3.64 15.76
C ALA A 38 -9.00 -3.18 17.06
N ARG A 39 -9.60 -2.53 17.26
CA ARG A 39 -9.71 -2.09 18.43
C ARG A 39 -10.42 -2.61 19.24
N VAL A 40 -10.61 -3.10 19.45
CA VAL A 40 -11.38 -3.59 20.13
C VAL A 40 -11.40 -3.55 21.28
N ASP A 41 -11.47 -3.54 21.78
CA ASP A 41 -11.57 -3.61 22.89
C ASP A 41 -11.79 -3.81 23.42
#